data_1522c50095995a33686b211e0c1dc841
#
_entry.id   1522c50095995a33686b211e0c1dc841
#
_cell.length_a   1.000
_cell.length_b   1.000
_cell.length_c   1.000
_cell.angle_alpha   90.00
_cell.angle_beta   90.00
_cell.angle_gamma   90.00
#
_symmetry.space_group_name_H-M   'P 1'
#
loop_
_entity.id
_entity.type
_entity.pdbx_description
1 polymer ?
#
loop_
_entity_poly.entity_id
_entity_poly.type
_entity_poly.pdbx_seq_one_letter_code
_entity_poly.pdbx_strand_id
1 'polypeptide(L)'
;QEKMTDELMKSLEAATKLQELEDLYLPYRPKKRTRAMIARERGLEPLAEMILNDTVTTGDPLEIAKEFVTEEVPTPEDAIQGASDIVAEIVSDSADFRAYLRKKMWNEGFIQAELTGDEEVQQQFLQYAEYAEPVRQMPSHRILAVNRGEKLGALKLALTVPGDTYVAYMVQKLEKNPKSIFGDYKAAAVADAYKRLIFPALE
;
A
#
# COMPACT_ATOMS: atom_id res chain seq x y z
N GLN A 1 16.47 21.31 2.38
CA GLN A 1 16.32 22.33 1.32
C GLN A 1 16.58 21.76 -0.09
N GLU A 2 17.44 20.76 -0.24
CA GLU A 2 17.79 20.15 -1.55
C GLU A 2 16.68 19.26 -2.18
N LYS A 3 15.61 18.97 -1.44
CA LYS A 3 14.51 18.10 -1.90
C LYS A 3 13.27 18.87 -2.40
N MET A 4 13.31 20.19 -2.34
CA MET A 4 12.19 21.04 -2.75
C MET A 4 12.32 21.38 -4.23
N THR A 5 11.52 20.75 -5.08
CA THR A 5 11.42 21.08 -6.51
C THR A 5 10.29 22.08 -6.75
N ASP A 6 10.35 22.82 -7.86
CA ASP A 6 9.29 23.78 -8.23
C ASP A 6 7.93 23.09 -8.40
N GLU A 7 7.92 21.84 -8.87
CA GLU A 7 6.70 21.03 -9.02
C GLU A 7 6.12 20.65 -7.66
N LEU A 8 6.98 20.24 -6.72
CA LEU A 8 6.54 19.92 -5.37
C LEU A 8 6.00 21.17 -4.66
N MET A 9 6.66 22.32 -4.84
CA MET A 9 6.21 23.59 -4.28
C MET A 9 4.81 23.96 -4.78
N LYS A 10 4.57 23.88 -6.10
CA LYS A 10 3.25 24.11 -6.72
C LYS A 10 2.18 23.14 -6.21
N SER A 11 2.55 21.86 -6.05
CA SER A 11 1.62 20.85 -5.53
C SER A 11 1.26 21.10 -4.07
N LEU A 12 2.23 21.53 -3.24
CA LEU A 12 2.00 21.89 -1.83
C LEU A 12 1.12 23.14 -1.71
N GLU A 13 1.33 24.17 -2.55
CA GLU A 13 0.52 25.39 -2.58
C GLU A 13 -0.91 25.13 -3.07
N ALA A 14 -1.09 24.16 -3.96
CA ALA A 14 -2.41 23.76 -4.48
C ALA A 14 -3.20 22.87 -3.51
N ALA A 15 -2.54 22.25 -2.53
CA ALA A 15 -3.19 21.37 -1.57
C ALA A 15 -4.10 22.17 -0.63
N THR A 16 -5.38 21.79 -0.58
CA THR A 16 -6.40 22.46 0.23
C THR A 16 -6.75 21.70 1.51
N LYS A 17 -6.31 20.45 1.62
CA LYS A 17 -6.57 19.57 2.75
C LYS A 17 -5.27 19.09 3.39
N LEU A 18 -5.27 18.97 4.72
CA LEU A 18 -4.12 18.45 5.48
C LEU A 18 -3.68 17.08 4.96
N GLN A 19 -4.63 16.22 4.60
CA GLN A 19 -4.36 14.87 4.09
C GLN A 19 -3.57 14.89 2.76
N GLU A 20 -3.87 15.85 1.88
CA GLU A 20 -3.14 16.03 0.61
C GLU A 20 -1.70 16.47 0.87
N LEU A 21 -1.49 17.36 1.85
CA LEU A 21 -0.16 17.77 2.30
C LEU A 21 0.63 16.61 2.90
N GLU A 22 0.01 15.79 3.74
CA GLU A 22 0.63 14.61 4.34
C GLU A 22 1.04 13.59 3.27
N ASP A 23 0.20 13.32 2.27
CA ASP A 23 0.50 12.40 1.17
C ASP A 23 1.67 12.91 0.31
N LEU A 24 1.73 14.22 0.01
CA LEU A 24 2.84 14.85 -0.72
C LEU A 24 4.15 14.83 0.06
N TYR A 25 4.08 14.94 1.40
CA TYR A 25 5.25 14.93 2.28
C TYR A 25 5.76 13.51 2.58
N LEU A 26 4.93 12.49 2.45
CA LEU A 26 5.24 11.11 2.85
C LEU A 26 6.57 10.57 2.29
N PRO A 27 6.91 10.76 0.98
CA PRO A 27 8.18 10.30 0.42
C PRO A 27 9.42 10.95 1.06
N TYR A 28 9.26 12.14 1.65
CA TYR A 28 10.34 12.93 2.25
C TYR A 28 10.45 12.78 3.76
N ARG A 29 9.45 12.14 4.38
CA ARG A 29 9.42 11.93 5.83
C ARG A 29 10.54 10.99 6.24
N PRO A 30 11.31 11.29 7.29
CA PRO A 30 12.27 10.35 7.87
C PRO A 30 11.58 9.06 8.27
N LYS A 31 11.97 7.96 7.65
CA LYS A 31 11.43 6.62 7.95
C LYS A 31 12.38 5.87 8.88
N LYS A 32 11.85 4.98 9.71
CA LYS A 32 12.66 3.95 10.37
C LYS A 32 13.28 3.07 9.27
N ARG A 33 14.40 2.38 9.59
CA ARG A 33 15.08 1.49 8.64
C ARG A 33 14.08 0.49 8.03
N THR A 34 13.76 0.69 6.74
CA THR A 34 12.79 -0.11 5.99
C THR A 34 13.50 -1.21 5.21
N ARG A 35 12.75 -2.22 4.73
CA ARG A 35 13.28 -3.25 3.81
C ARG A 35 13.84 -2.61 2.54
N ALA A 36 13.15 -1.61 2.00
CA ALA A 36 13.58 -0.88 0.82
C ALA A 36 14.89 -0.10 1.05
N MET A 37 15.08 0.50 2.23
CA MET A 37 16.35 1.16 2.58
C MET A 37 17.50 0.16 2.63
N ILE A 38 17.29 -0.99 3.26
CA ILE A 38 18.28 -2.07 3.29
C ILE A 38 18.62 -2.55 1.87
N ALA A 39 17.61 -2.71 1.02
CA ALA A 39 17.81 -3.11 -0.37
C ALA A 39 18.59 -2.06 -1.18
N ARG A 40 18.36 -0.75 -0.96
CA ARG A 40 19.15 0.32 -1.57
C ARG A 40 20.60 0.32 -1.08
N GLU A 41 20.83 0.13 0.22
CA GLU A 41 22.18 -0.01 0.79
C GLU A 41 22.95 -1.17 0.16
N ARG A 42 22.24 -2.23 -0.26
CA ARG A 42 22.79 -3.40 -0.97
C ARG A 42 22.95 -3.22 -2.48
N GLY A 43 22.68 -2.02 -3.00
CA GLY A 43 22.87 -1.69 -4.43
C GLY A 43 21.78 -2.23 -5.36
N LEU A 44 20.59 -2.56 -4.86
CA LEU A 44 19.50 -3.16 -5.65
C LEU A 44 18.61 -2.11 -6.37
N GLU A 45 18.89 -0.83 -6.22
CA GLU A 45 18.10 0.25 -6.85
C GLU A 45 18.05 0.17 -8.38
N PRO A 46 19.17 -0.13 -9.12
CA PRO A 46 19.09 -0.26 -10.58
C PRO A 46 18.19 -1.42 -11.03
N LEU A 47 18.16 -2.53 -10.29
CA LEU A 47 17.25 -3.65 -10.58
C LEU A 47 15.79 -3.25 -10.33
N ALA A 48 15.52 -2.50 -9.27
CA ALA A 48 14.20 -1.95 -8.99
C ALA A 48 13.73 -0.99 -10.09
N GLU A 49 14.62 -0.17 -10.65
CA GLU A 49 14.33 0.70 -11.78
C GLU A 49 14.00 -0.09 -13.05
N MET A 50 14.69 -1.19 -13.32
CA MET A 50 14.37 -2.08 -14.46
C MET A 50 12.97 -2.67 -14.33
N ILE A 51 12.60 -3.12 -13.11
CA ILE A 51 11.26 -3.64 -12.81
C ILE A 51 10.20 -2.55 -12.96
N LEU A 52 10.41 -1.38 -12.38
CA LEU A 52 9.44 -0.29 -12.36
C LEU A 52 9.20 0.32 -13.75
N ASN A 53 10.27 0.46 -14.54
CA ASN A 53 10.24 1.17 -15.80
C ASN A 53 10.01 0.27 -17.03
N ASP A 54 9.90 -1.06 -16.85
CA ASP A 54 9.69 -2.03 -17.94
C ASP A 54 10.75 -1.94 -19.05
N THR A 55 11.99 -1.67 -18.68
CA THR A 55 13.06 -1.39 -19.65
C THR A 55 13.61 -2.63 -20.32
N VAL A 56 13.40 -3.81 -19.74
CA VAL A 56 13.94 -5.08 -20.22
C VAL A 56 12.84 -5.96 -20.80
N THR A 57 12.99 -6.33 -22.07
CA THR A 57 11.97 -7.09 -22.82
C THR A 57 12.46 -8.47 -23.29
N THR A 58 13.72 -8.81 -23.05
CA THR A 58 14.35 -10.08 -23.46
C THR A 58 15.27 -10.59 -22.38
N GLY A 59 15.45 -11.90 -22.30
CA GLY A 59 16.30 -12.56 -21.32
C GLY A 59 15.47 -13.21 -20.20
N ASP A 60 16.18 -13.77 -19.23
CA ASP A 60 15.60 -14.36 -18.04
C ASP A 60 15.80 -13.40 -16.85
N PRO A 61 14.74 -13.08 -16.08
CA PRO A 61 14.85 -12.21 -14.93
C PRO A 61 15.90 -12.64 -13.89
N LEU A 62 16.01 -13.95 -13.65
CA LEU A 62 16.98 -14.48 -12.69
C LEU A 62 18.41 -14.37 -13.21
N GLU A 63 18.62 -14.55 -14.52
CA GLU A 63 19.96 -14.35 -15.12
C GLU A 63 20.43 -12.90 -14.97
N ILE A 64 19.53 -11.94 -15.20
CA ILE A 64 19.83 -10.51 -14.99
C ILE A 64 20.09 -10.22 -13.51
N ALA A 65 19.29 -10.79 -12.61
CA ALA A 65 19.45 -10.61 -11.17
C ALA A 65 20.76 -11.18 -10.63
N LYS A 66 21.41 -12.13 -11.31
CA LYS A 66 22.74 -12.64 -10.92
C LYS A 66 23.82 -11.55 -10.88
N GLU A 67 23.69 -10.49 -11.68
CA GLU A 67 24.64 -9.38 -11.67
C GLU A 67 24.60 -8.58 -10.34
N PHE A 68 23.52 -8.73 -9.57
CA PHE A 68 23.31 -8.07 -8.29
C PHE A 68 23.59 -8.97 -7.06
N VAL A 69 24.06 -10.19 -7.29
CA VAL A 69 24.42 -11.12 -6.23
C VAL A 69 25.71 -10.65 -5.54
N THR A 70 25.67 -10.58 -4.21
CA THR A 70 26.81 -10.19 -3.35
C THR A 70 26.81 -11.07 -2.10
N GLU A 71 27.77 -10.89 -1.19
CA GLU A 71 27.77 -11.58 0.11
C GLU A 71 26.49 -11.26 0.94
N GLU A 72 25.95 -10.05 0.81
CA GLU A 72 24.72 -9.63 1.51
C GLU A 72 23.43 -9.98 0.75
N VAL A 73 23.55 -10.37 -0.52
CA VAL A 73 22.44 -10.77 -1.40
C VAL A 73 22.86 -12.08 -2.09
N PRO A 74 22.75 -13.22 -1.40
CA PRO A 74 23.41 -14.45 -1.82
C PRO A 74 22.77 -15.14 -3.03
N THR A 75 21.52 -14.80 -3.38
CA THR A 75 20.81 -15.43 -4.51
C THR A 75 20.16 -14.39 -5.43
N PRO A 76 19.94 -14.72 -6.71
CA PRO A 76 19.19 -13.87 -7.65
C PRO A 76 17.75 -13.59 -7.17
N GLU A 77 17.13 -14.54 -6.50
CA GLU A 77 15.80 -14.42 -5.91
C GLU A 77 15.80 -13.36 -4.79
N ASP A 78 16.84 -13.34 -3.93
CA ASP A 78 17.01 -12.31 -2.91
C ASP A 78 17.22 -10.92 -3.52
N ALA A 79 17.94 -10.85 -4.65
CA ALA A 79 18.09 -9.60 -5.38
C ALA A 79 16.75 -9.07 -5.92
N ILE A 80 15.96 -9.94 -6.56
CA ILE A 80 14.62 -9.57 -7.05
C ILE A 80 13.69 -9.20 -5.89
N GLN A 81 13.75 -9.93 -4.78
CA GLN A 81 12.93 -9.62 -3.61
C GLN A 81 13.30 -8.23 -3.03
N GLY A 82 14.58 -7.94 -2.88
CA GLY A 82 15.03 -6.62 -2.42
C GLY A 82 14.63 -5.50 -3.39
N ALA A 83 14.78 -5.71 -4.70
CA ALA A 83 14.33 -4.78 -5.71
C ALA A 83 12.81 -4.57 -5.66
N SER A 84 12.04 -5.63 -5.45
CA SER A 84 10.58 -5.59 -5.27
C SER A 84 10.18 -4.81 -4.00
N ASP A 85 10.93 -4.92 -2.91
CA ASP A 85 10.70 -4.11 -1.71
C ASP A 85 10.90 -2.60 -1.97
N ILE A 86 11.87 -2.23 -2.83
CA ILE A 86 12.06 -0.83 -3.26
C ILE A 86 10.87 -0.38 -4.11
N VAL A 87 10.44 -1.18 -5.08
CA VAL A 87 9.26 -0.88 -5.91
C VAL A 87 8.00 -0.72 -5.05
N ALA A 88 7.79 -1.63 -4.10
CA ALA A 88 6.65 -1.56 -3.18
C ALA A 88 6.64 -0.26 -2.35
N GLU A 89 7.80 0.20 -1.87
CA GLU A 89 7.91 1.47 -1.15
C GLU A 89 7.59 2.66 -2.06
N ILE A 90 8.13 2.72 -3.28
CA ILE A 90 7.85 3.77 -4.26
C ILE A 90 6.35 3.86 -4.56
N VAL A 91 5.71 2.71 -4.81
CA VAL A 91 4.27 2.63 -5.08
C VAL A 91 3.45 3.10 -3.87
N SER A 92 3.85 2.70 -2.66
CA SER A 92 3.14 3.06 -1.43
C SER A 92 3.24 4.54 -1.08
N ASP A 93 4.31 5.21 -1.50
CA ASP A 93 4.56 6.63 -1.27
C ASP A 93 3.87 7.53 -2.32
N SER A 94 3.29 6.94 -3.37
CA SER A 94 2.59 7.69 -4.41
C SER A 94 1.35 8.39 -3.87
N ALA A 95 1.38 9.73 -3.86
CA ALA A 95 0.24 10.56 -3.44
C ALA A 95 -1.01 10.30 -4.30
N ASP A 96 -0.84 10.10 -5.61
CA ASP A 96 -1.93 9.83 -6.54
C ASP A 96 -2.64 8.51 -6.23
N PHE A 97 -1.88 7.43 -5.99
CA PHE A 97 -2.47 6.15 -5.62
C PHE A 97 -3.16 6.23 -4.27
N ARG A 98 -2.57 6.89 -3.28
CA ARG A 98 -3.19 7.08 -1.96
C ARG A 98 -4.49 7.86 -2.05
N ALA A 99 -4.51 8.97 -2.78
CA ALA A 99 -5.71 9.78 -2.99
C ALA A 99 -6.81 8.99 -3.73
N TYR A 100 -6.44 8.28 -4.80
CA TYR A 100 -7.36 7.43 -5.55
C TYR A 100 -7.96 6.34 -4.67
N LEU A 101 -7.14 5.58 -3.97
CA LEU A 101 -7.57 4.47 -3.13
C LEU A 101 -8.44 4.93 -1.96
N ARG A 102 -8.07 6.02 -1.29
CA ARG A 102 -8.88 6.61 -0.21
C ARG A 102 -10.29 6.97 -0.71
N LYS A 103 -10.38 7.59 -1.89
CA LYS A 103 -11.66 7.91 -2.52
C LYS A 103 -12.47 6.66 -2.86
N LYS A 104 -11.81 5.62 -3.36
CA LYS A 104 -12.43 4.34 -3.70
C LYS A 104 -12.91 3.60 -2.45
N MET A 105 -12.07 3.47 -1.43
CA MET A 105 -12.40 2.83 -0.17
C MET A 105 -13.58 3.53 0.51
N TRP A 106 -13.62 4.87 0.48
CA TRP A 106 -14.76 5.63 1.00
C TRP A 106 -16.08 5.32 0.27
N ASN A 107 -16.04 5.19 -1.06
CA ASN A 107 -17.24 5.00 -1.87
C ASN A 107 -17.71 3.54 -1.96
N GLU A 108 -16.79 2.59 -1.94
CA GLU A 108 -17.02 1.17 -2.24
C GLU A 108 -16.82 0.27 -1.01
N GLY A 109 -16.23 0.81 0.07
CA GLY A 109 -15.93 0.04 1.27
C GLY A 109 -17.15 -0.21 2.15
N PHE A 110 -17.09 -1.34 2.86
CA PHE A 110 -18.05 -1.74 3.88
C PHE A 110 -17.33 -1.96 5.20
N ILE A 111 -17.90 -1.44 6.29
CA ILE A 111 -17.49 -1.85 7.64
C ILE A 111 -18.29 -3.10 7.99
N GLN A 112 -17.57 -4.14 8.33
CA GLN A 112 -18.13 -5.38 8.89
C GLN A 112 -17.76 -5.49 10.35
N ALA A 113 -18.67 -6.05 11.14
CA ALA A 113 -18.43 -6.34 12.54
C ALA A 113 -18.82 -7.78 12.85
N GLU A 114 -17.98 -8.44 13.63
CA GLU A 114 -18.20 -9.79 14.14
C GLU A 114 -18.11 -9.75 15.67
N LEU A 115 -18.96 -10.54 16.35
CA LEU A 115 -18.87 -10.70 17.79
C LEU A 115 -17.57 -11.45 18.17
N THR A 116 -16.90 -10.96 19.21
CA THR A 116 -15.69 -11.57 19.76
C THR A 116 -15.64 -11.38 21.29
N GLY A 117 -14.73 -12.07 21.97
CA GLY A 117 -14.56 -11.94 23.43
C GLY A 117 -15.64 -12.61 24.25
N ASP A 118 -15.87 -12.12 25.48
CA ASP A 118 -16.76 -12.74 26.47
C ASP A 118 -18.24 -12.50 26.18
N GLU A 119 -19.07 -13.52 26.39
CA GLU A 119 -20.53 -13.47 26.14
C GLU A 119 -21.24 -12.33 26.87
N GLU A 120 -20.85 -12.02 28.12
CA GLU A 120 -21.44 -10.91 28.89
C GLU A 120 -21.27 -9.56 28.19
N VAL A 121 -20.07 -9.34 27.59
CA VAL A 121 -19.78 -8.09 26.88
C VAL A 121 -20.47 -8.08 25.52
N GLN A 122 -20.53 -9.24 24.84
CA GLN A 122 -21.21 -9.39 23.56
C GLN A 122 -22.70 -9.05 23.64
N GLN A 123 -23.38 -9.35 24.73
CA GLN A 123 -24.82 -9.09 24.88
C GLN A 123 -25.22 -7.64 24.59
N GLN A 124 -24.35 -6.69 24.87
CA GLN A 124 -24.59 -5.27 24.58
C GLN A 124 -24.47 -4.92 23.09
N PHE A 125 -23.87 -5.82 22.30
CA PHE A 125 -23.53 -5.60 20.90
C PHE A 125 -24.15 -6.64 19.94
N LEU A 126 -25.09 -7.45 20.39
CA LEU A 126 -25.75 -8.50 19.59
C LEU A 126 -26.35 -7.99 18.27
N GLN A 127 -26.79 -6.74 18.23
CA GLN A 127 -27.29 -6.09 17.01
C GLN A 127 -26.21 -5.91 15.92
N TYR A 128 -24.94 -6.13 16.24
CA TYR A 128 -23.80 -6.05 15.32
C TYR A 128 -23.18 -7.42 15.05
N ALA A 129 -23.85 -8.54 15.38
CA ALA A 129 -23.33 -9.90 15.24
C ALA A 129 -22.97 -10.26 13.79
N GLU A 130 -23.77 -9.79 12.84
CA GLU A 130 -23.57 -9.99 11.38
C GLU A 130 -23.74 -8.63 10.68
N TYR A 131 -23.04 -7.64 11.18
CA TYR A 131 -23.22 -6.29 10.69
C TYR A 131 -22.34 -5.97 9.50
N ALA A 132 -22.92 -5.39 8.45
CA ALA A 132 -22.21 -4.84 7.30
C ALA A 132 -22.91 -3.58 6.80
N GLU A 133 -22.19 -2.45 6.71
CA GLU A 133 -22.74 -1.20 6.21
C GLU A 133 -21.71 -0.46 5.34
N PRO A 134 -22.17 0.19 4.21
CA PRO A 134 -21.29 1.01 3.40
C PRO A 134 -20.66 2.15 4.22
N VAL A 135 -19.35 2.33 4.13
CA VAL A 135 -18.59 3.34 4.90
C VAL A 135 -19.25 4.72 4.81
N ARG A 136 -19.58 5.17 3.59
CA ARG A 136 -20.14 6.51 3.34
C ARG A 136 -21.55 6.72 3.88
N GLN A 137 -22.29 5.64 4.19
CA GLN A 137 -23.67 5.70 4.67
C GLN A 137 -23.78 5.53 6.17
N MET A 138 -22.67 5.20 6.82
CA MET A 138 -22.62 4.91 8.24
C MET A 138 -22.79 6.19 9.07
N PRO A 139 -23.89 6.31 9.86
CA PRO A 139 -24.11 7.49 10.67
C PRO A 139 -23.15 7.52 11.87
N SER A 140 -22.84 8.73 12.35
CA SER A 140 -21.84 8.96 13.39
C SER A 140 -22.10 8.16 14.68
N HIS A 141 -23.38 7.99 15.08
CA HIS A 141 -23.72 7.22 16.27
C HIS A 141 -23.40 5.73 16.16
N ARG A 142 -23.49 5.15 14.95
CA ARG A 142 -23.09 3.75 14.70
C ARG A 142 -21.58 3.61 14.69
N ILE A 143 -20.87 4.56 14.08
CA ILE A 143 -19.39 4.59 14.12
C ILE A 143 -18.93 4.56 15.60
N LEU A 144 -19.52 5.43 16.44
CA LEU A 144 -19.19 5.46 17.86
C LEU A 144 -19.54 4.16 18.59
N ALA A 145 -20.68 3.53 18.24
CA ALA A 145 -21.11 2.28 18.86
C ALA A 145 -20.18 1.10 18.51
N VAL A 146 -19.84 0.93 17.23
CA VAL A 146 -18.95 -0.17 16.80
C VAL A 146 -17.52 0.03 17.31
N ASN A 147 -16.99 1.25 17.27
CA ASN A 147 -15.68 1.57 17.86
C ASN A 147 -15.65 1.31 19.38
N ARG A 148 -16.75 1.58 20.10
CA ARG A 148 -16.87 1.22 21.50
C ARG A 148 -16.85 -0.29 21.70
N GLY A 149 -17.58 -1.03 20.86
CA GLY A 149 -17.60 -2.50 20.88
C GLY A 149 -16.23 -3.11 20.66
N GLU A 150 -15.48 -2.58 19.69
CA GLU A 150 -14.10 -2.98 19.42
C GLU A 150 -13.17 -2.69 20.60
N LYS A 151 -13.25 -1.47 21.15
CA LYS A 151 -12.44 -1.08 22.31
C LYS A 151 -12.72 -1.94 23.55
N LEU A 152 -13.94 -2.43 23.70
CA LEU A 152 -14.34 -3.31 24.80
C LEU A 152 -14.03 -4.80 24.50
N GLY A 153 -13.51 -5.11 23.31
CA GLY A 153 -13.23 -6.48 22.89
C GLY A 153 -14.48 -7.32 22.60
N ALA A 154 -15.64 -6.69 22.41
CA ALA A 154 -16.90 -7.34 22.07
C ALA A 154 -17.09 -7.51 20.56
N LEU A 155 -16.48 -6.63 19.76
CA LEU A 155 -16.53 -6.63 18.31
C LEU A 155 -15.12 -6.69 17.72
N LYS A 156 -15.00 -7.37 16.60
CA LYS A 156 -13.89 -7.28 15.68
C LYS A 156 -14.40 -6.58 14.44
N LEU A 157 -13.78 -5.44 14.12
CA LEU A 157 -14.12 -4.67 12.92
C LEU A 157 -13.21 -5.03 11.77
N ALA A 158 -13.74 -4.97 10.55
CA ALA A 158 -12.97 -5.11 9.32
C ALA A 158 -13.53 -4.18 8.24
N LEU A 159 -12.63 -3.52 7.52
CA LEU A 159 -12.97 -2.79 6.30
C LEU A 159 -12.84 -3.73 5.11
N THR A 160 -13.96 -4.00 4.45
CA THR A 160 -14.01 -4.84 3.25
C THR A 160 -14.07 -3.95 2.01
N VAL A 161 -13.17 -4.20 1.07
CA VAL A 161 -13.04 -3.46 -0.20
C VAL A 161 -12.67 -4.42 -1.34
N PRO A 162 -12.94 -4.08 -2.61
CA PRO A 162 -12.52 -4.89 -3.76
C PRO A 162 -11.02 -4.71 -4.05
N GLY A 163 -10.16 -5.19 -3.14
CA GLY A 163 -8.72 -4.96 -3.16
C GLY A 163 -8.04 -5.43 -4.44
N ASP A 164 -8.46 -6.57 -5.01
CA ASP A 164 -7.89 -7.09 -6.26
C ASP A 164 -8.11 -6.12 -7.43
N THR A 165 -9.27 -5.46 -7.47
CA THR A 165 -9.56 -4.43 -8.48
C THR A 165 -8.65 -3.22 -8.32
N TYR A 166 -8.34 -2.85 -7.09
CA TYR A 166 -7.42 -1.74 -6.80
C TYR A 166 -5.99 -2.07 -7.21
N VAL A 167 -5.53 -3.28 -6.91
CA VAL A 167 -4.21 -3.76 -7.34
C VAL A 167 -4.12 -3.79 -8.86
N ALA A 168 -5.12 -4.36 -9.54
CA ALA A 168 -5.16 -4.40 -11.00
C ALA A 168 -5.09 -2.99 -11.63
N TYR A 169 -5.80 -2.03 -11.07
CA TYR A 169 -5.73 -0.63 -11.50
C TYR A 169 -4.33 -0.05 -11.34
N MET A 170 -3.68 -0.26 -10.20
CA MET A 170 -2.32 0.25 -9.97
C MET A 170 -1.30 -0.39 -10.92
N VAL A 171 -1.39 -1.71 -11.13
CA VAL A 171 -0.53 -2.43 -12.09
C VAL A 171 -0.70 -1.85 -13.49
N GLN A 172 -1.94 -1.69 -13.95
CA GLN A 172 -2.23 -1.09 -15.26
C GLN A 172 -1.67 0.32 -15.41
N LYS A 173 -1.75 1.14 -14.36
CA LYS A 173 -1.21 2.51 -14.38
C LYS A 173 0.31 2.57 -14.41
N LEU A 174 0.97 1.58 -13.84
CA LEU A 174 2.43 1.47 -13.80
C LEU A 174 3.01 0.74 -15.00
N GLU A 175 2.19 0.04 -15.79
CA GLU A 175 2.63 -0.66 -16.99
C GLU A 175 3.08 0.35 -18.05
N LYS A 176 4.35 0.31 -18.41
CA LYS A 176 4.96 1.11 -19.48
C LYS A 176 5.17 0.28 -20.73
N ASN A 177 5.47 -1.02 -20.57
CA ASN A 177 5.69 -1.94 -21.68
C ASN A 177 5.18 -3.36 -21.29
N PRO A 178 4.11 -3.85 -21.93
CA PRO A 178 3.54 -5.17 -21.64
C PRO A 178 4.46 -6.34 -22.03
N LYS A 179 5.55 -6.08 -22.75
CA LYS A 179 6.56 -7.09 -23.11
C LYS A 179 7.70 -7.19 -22.07
N SER A 180 7.62 -6.45 -20.97
CA SER A 180 8.62 -6.53 -19.91
C SER A 180 8.70 -7.94 -19.34
N ILE A 181 9.91 -8.47 -19.22
CA ILE A 181 10.15 -9.77 -18.56
C ILE A 181 9.93 -9.70 -17.04
N PHE A 182 9.90 -8.49 -16.47
CA PHE A 182 9.66 -8.25 -15.06
C PHE A 182 8.19 -7.94 -14.71
N GLY A 183 7.26 -8.04 -15.67
CA GLY A 183 5.85 -7.69 -15.48
C GLY A 183 5.20 -8.39 -14.27
N ASP A 184 5.40 -9.70 -14.13
CA ASP A 184 4.85 -10.49 -13.01
C ASP A 184 5.48 -10.07 -11.66
N TYR A 185 6.78 -9.80 -11.63
CA TYR A 185 7.46 -9.32 -10.41
C TYR A 185 6.97 -7.94 -10.01
N LYS A 186 6.74 -7.04 -10.97
CA LYS A 186 6.14 -5.74 -10.72
C LYS A 186 4.72 -5.88 -10.17
N ALA A 187 3.88 -6.72 -10.77
CA ALA A 187 2.53 -6.97 -10.30
C ALA A 187 2.53 -7.51 -8.86
N ALA A 188 3.43 -8.45 -8.54
CA ALA A 188 3.60 -8.97 -7.19
C ALA A 188 4.06 -7.88 -6.18
N ALA A 189 5.01 -7.01 -6.59
CA ALA A 189 5.47 -5.91 -5.76
C ALA A 189 4.35 -4.87 -5.49
N VAL A 190 3.50 -4.60 -6.47
CA VAL A 190 2.33 -3.71 -6.31
C VAL A 190 1.30 -4.32 -5.38
N ALA A 191 1.04 -5.63 -5.49
CA ALA A 191 0.13 -6.35 -4.59
C ALA A 191 0.65 -6.34 -3.14
N ASP A 192 1.96 -6.53 -2.94
CA ASP A 192 2.61 -6.42 -1.62
C ASP A 192 2.53 -4.99 -1.07
N ALA A 193 2.80 -3.97 -1.91
CA ALA A 193 2.66 -2.57 -1.54
C ALA A 193 1.24 -2.26 -1.04
N TYR A 194 0.23 -2.72 -1.77
CA TYR A 194 -1.17 -2.54 -1.38
C TYR A 194 -1.47 -3.21 -0.04
N LYS A 195 -1.18 -4.50 0.08
CA LYS A 195 -1.56 -5.31 1.24
C LYS A 195 -0.82 -4.91 2.52
N ARG A 196 0.48 -4.64 2.41
CA ARG A 196 1.37 -4.43 3.56
C ARG A 196 1.56 -2.98 3.95
N LEU A 197 1.50 -2.06 2.99
CA LEU A 197 1.86 -0.66 3.21
C LEU A 197 0.69 0.30 3.04
N ILE A 198 -0.09 0.17 1.96
CA ILE A 198 -1.13 1.16 1.62
C ILE A 198 -2.42 0.88 2.40
N PHE A 199 -2.96 -0.34 2.29
CA PHE A 199 -4.23 -0.68 2.92
C PHE A 199 -4.21 -0.42 4.44
N PRO A 200 -3.22 -0.92 5.23
CA PRO A 200 -3.18 -0.67 6.67
C PRO A 200 -2.98 0.81 7.04
N ALA A 201 -2.50 1.64 6.11
CA ALA A 201 -2.32 3.07 6.35
C ALA A 201 -3.56 3.90 6.00
N LEU A 202 -4.49 3.35 5.19
CA LEU A 202 -5.72 4.02 4.77
C LEU A 202 -6.96 3.51 5.50
N GLU A 203 -6.89 2.29 6.06
CA GLU A 203 -7.93 1.67 6.89
C GLU A 203 -8.16 2.48 8.18
#